data_88a0a12348c20a84b93d9826dadc9957
#
_entry.id   88a0a12348c20a84b93d9826dadc9957
#
_cell.length_a   1.000
_cell.length_b   1.000
_cell.length_c   1.000
_cell.angle_alpha   90.00
_cell.angle_beta   90.00
_cell.angle_gamma   90.00
#
_symmetry.space_group_name_H-M   'P 1'
#
loop_
_entity.id
_entity.type
_entity.pdbx_description
1 polymer ?
#
loop_
_entity_poly.entity_id
_entity_poly.type
_entity_poly.pdbx_seq_one_letter_code
_entity_poly.pdbx_strand_id
1 'polypeptide(L)'
;MLQAAGGYSIDMKFWWHIEWPEEIRRRTFLHLRNNKDGRLISINVLEYAGIIITFVAATHYFLSNPRDTDLQPVARLVADNSASESWIVKACTRSAIGRALGRVQCALMINNPVGLDCDHVCSKDNKVADGLSRIEHASNAASYFSSLKQRYPELAGCRRFRPSSKLISIITAAICQQKLVDPVAKSQQLLSDLGRTIL
;
A
#
# COMPACT_ATOMS: atom_id res chain seq x y z
N MET A 1 14.21 9.80 -7.73
CA MET A 1 14.02 8.34 -7.50
C MET A 1 12.90 8.19 -6.50
N LEU A 2 11.93 7.32 -6.72
CA LEU A 2 10.92 7.00 -5.70
C LEU A 2 11.57 6.13 -4.63
N GLN A 3 11.89 6.75 -3.49
CA GLN A 3 12.55 6.08 -2.38
C GLN A 3 11.56 5.58 -1.32
N ALA A 4 10.33 6.11 -1.35
CA ALA A 4 9.33 5.88 -0.33
C ALA A 4 7.93 5.70 -0.94
N ALA A 5 6.99 5.30 -0.11
CA ALA A 5 5.58 5.31 -0.39
C ALA A 5 4.80 5.79 0.83
N GLY A 6 3.62 6.34 0.58
CA GLY A 6 2.74 6.82 1.65
C GLY A 6 1.28 6.82 1.24
N GLY A 7 0.42 6.77 2.23
CA GLY A 7 -1.02 6.83 2.04
C GLY A 7 -1.74 7.30 3.30
N TYR A 8 -3.01 7.63 3.17
CA TYR A 8 -3.81 8.12 4.27
C TYR A 8 -5.30 7.83 4.04
N SER A 9 -6.06 7.90 5.11
CA SER A 9 -7.52 7.91 5.08
C SER A 9 -8.05 8.89 6.12
N ILE A 10 -8.88 9.83 5.68
CA ILE A 10 -9.58 10.77 6.56
C ILE A 10 -10.68 10.04 7.32
N ASP A 11 -11.43 9.18 6.67
CA ASP A 11 -12.56 8.45 7.25
C ASP A 11 -12.11 7.43 8.29
N MET A 12 -11.06 6.67 7.98
CA MET A 12 -10.50 5.65 8.87
C MET A 12 -9.44 6.21 9.82
N LYS A 13 -9.15 7.53 9.76
CA LYS A 13 -8.26 8.24 10.65
C LYS A 13 -6.85 7.65 10.74
N PHE A 14 -6.28 7.23 9.60
CA PHE A 14 -4.89 6.77 9.56
C PHE A 14 -4.06 7.47 8.48
N TRP A 15 -2.75 7.40 8.64
CA TRP A 15 -1.76 7.65 7.61
C TRP A 15 -0.58 6.70 7.78
N TRP A 16 0.15 6.43 6.70
CA TRP A 16 1.34 5.62 6.74
C TRP A 16 2.41 6.15 5.78
N HIS A 17 3.65 5.79 6.07
CA HIS A 17 4.82 6.06 5.24
C HIS A 17 5.83 4.93 5.45
N ILE A 18 6.44 4.50 4.36
CA ILE A 18 7.57 3.56 4.37
C ILE A 18 8.67 4.06 3.43
N GLU A 19 9.90 3.74 3.78
CA GLU A 19 11.01 3.72 2.82
C GLU A 19 11.06 2.35 2.17
N TRP A 20 11.22 2.32 0.85
CA TRP A 20 11.41 1.05 0.17
C TRP A 20 12.74 0.43 0.57
N PRO A 21 12.83 -0.90 0.76
CA PRO A 21 14.10 -1.60 0.96
C PRO A 21 15.10 -1.29 -0.15
N GLU A 22 16.37 -1.28 0.19
CA GLU A 22 17.46 -0.88 -0.70
C GLU A 22 17.46 -1.69 -2.02
N GLU A 23 17.15 -2.97 -1.94
CA GLU A 23 17.05 -3.85 -3.11
C GLU A 23 15.96 -3.41 -4.11
N ILE A 24 14.86 -2.80 -3.62
CA ILE A 24 13.83 -2.20 -4.46
C ILE A 24 14.31 -0.87 -5.00
N ARG A 25 14.84 0.01 -4.13
CA ARG A 25 15.28 1.36 -4.50
C ARG A 25 16.30 1.33 -5.63
N ARG A 26 17.28 0.42 -5.57
CA ARG A 26 18.30 0.25 -6.63
C ARG A 26 17.74 -0.17 -7.98
N ARG A 27 16.58 -0.81 -7.99
CA ARG A 27 15.94 -1.36 -9.19
C ARG A 27 14.79 -0.50 -9.71
N THR A 28 14.53 0.66 -9.11
CA THR A 28 13.42 1.53 -9.50
C THR A 28 13.87 2.58 -10.49
N PHE A 29 13.20 2.62 -11.64
CA PHE A 29 13.44 3.63 -12.70
C PHE A 29 12.15 4.34 -13.06
N LEU A 30 12.23 5.67 -13.18
CA LEU A 30 11.09 6.51 -13.52
C LEU A 30 10.70 6.44 -15.00
N HIS A 31 11.62 6.19 -15.94
CA HIS A 31 11.37 6.36 -17.38
C HIS A 31 12.22 5.47 -18.30
N LEU A 32 12.31 4.16 -18.09
CA LEU A 32 13.02 3.34 -19.05
C LEU A 32 12.06 2.64 -20.02
N ARG A 33 12.06 3.12 -21.28
CA ARG A 33 11.34 2.52 -22.40
C ARG A 33 11.85 1.12 -22.80
N ASN A 34 13.03 0.71 -22.35
CA ASN A 34 13.71 -0.53 -22.75
C ASN A 34 14.13 -1.37 -21.52
N ASN A 35 13.16 -1.94 -20.81
CA ASN A 35 13.46 -2.94 -19.78
C ASN A 35 13.46 -4.34 -20.41
N LYS A 36 14.45 -4.64 -21.27
CA LYS A 36 14.54 -5.96 -21.92
C LYS A 36 14.76 -7.11 -20.96
N ASP A 37 15.38 -6.85 -19.81
CA ASP A 37 15.77 -7.89 -18.85
C ASP A 37 14.74 -8.13 -17.74
N GLY A 38 13.64 -7.39 -17.70
CA GLY A 38 12.60 -7.53 -16.63
C GLY A 38 13.10 -7.24 -15.21
N ARG A 39 14.33 -6.69 -15.07
CA ARG A 39 14.97 -6.45 -13.77
C ARG A 39 14.57 -5.13 -13.12
N LEU A 40 13.99 -4.23 -13.92
CA LEU A 40 13.62 -2.90 -13.47
C LEU A 40 12.20 -2.90 -12.90
N ILE A 41 12.04 -2.19 -11.78
CA ILE A 41 10.77 -2.03 -11.09
C ILE A 41 10.13 -0.74 -11.58
N SER A 42 8.95 -0.83 -12.20
CA SER A 42 8.21 0.35 -12.63
C SER A 42 7.50 1.02 -11.45
N ILE A 43 7.19 2.30 -11.61
CA ILE A 43 6.37 3.07 -10.67
C ILE A 43 5.02 2.39 -10.42
N ASN A 44 4.38 1.84 -11.47
CA ASN A 44 3.08 1.17 -11.36
C ASN A 44 3.13 -0.01 -10.37
N VAL A 45 4.26 -0.74 -10.30
CA VAL A 45 4.47 -1.83 -9.34
C VAL A 45 4.52 -1.30 -7.91
N LEU A 46 5.22 -0.18 -7.68
CA LEU A 46 5.36 0.42 -6.35
C LEU A 46 4.04 1.01 -5.87
N GLU A 47 3.28 1.61 -6.75
CA GLU A 47 1.96 2.14 -6.43
C GLU A 47 0.96 1.00 -6.16
N TYR A 48 1.01 -0.08 -6.93
CA TYR A 48 0.22 -1.28 -6.62
C TYR A 48 0.56 -1.83 -5.23
N ALA A 49 1.84 -1.90 -4.89
CA ALA A 49 2.26 -2.31 -3.54
C ALA A 49 1.77 -1.33 -2.46
N GLY A 50 1.75 -0.03 -2.76
CA GLY A 50 1.17 1.02 -1.88
C GLY A 50 -0.31 0.80 -1.62
N ILE A 51 -1.08 0.45 -2.65
CA ILE A 51 -2.50 0.11 -2.51
C ILE A 51 -2.70 -1.12 -1.60
N ILE A 52 -1.86 -2.16 -1.75
CA ILE A 52 -1.90 -3.34 -0.87
C ILE A 52 -1.64 -2.95 0.59
N ILE A 53 -0.67 -2.08 0.85
CA ILE A 53 -0.38 -1.58 2.21
C ILE A 53 -1.57 -0.79 2.76
N THR A 54 -2.18 0.07 1.95
CA THR A 54 -3.35 0.85 2.34
C THR A 54 -4.55 -0.06 2.65
N PHE A 55 -4.75 -1.13 1.86
CA PHE A 55 -5.77 -2.13 2.11
C PHE A 55 -5.57 -2.83 3.46
N VAL A 56 -4.34 -3.19 3.80
CA VAL A 56 -4.02 -3.78 5.12
C VAL A 56 -4.31 -2.81 6.25
N ALA A 57 -3.98 -1.51 6.09
CA ALA A 57 -4.30 -0.49 7.08
C ALA A 57 -5.82 -0.32 7.26
N ALA A 58 -6.58 -0.30 6.15
CA ALA A 58 -8.04 -0.25 6.19
C ALA A 58 -8.63 -1.49 6.87
N THR A 59 -8.12 -2.68 6.55
CA THR A 59 -8.53 -3.93 7.21
C THR A 59 -8.31 -3.87 8.71
N HIS A 60 -7.13 -3.43 9.14
CA HIS A 60 -6.82 -3.26 10.56
C HIS A 60 -7.81 -2.32 11.24
N TYR A 61 -8.19 -1.22 10.57
CA TYR A 61 -9.21 -0.30 11.09
C TYR A 61 -10.56 -1.00 11.27
N PHE A 62 -11.07 -1.72 10.28
CA PHE A 62 -12.37 -2.39 10.36
C PHE A 62 -12.38 -3.50 11.43
N LEU A 63 -11.30 -4.27 11.56
CA LEU A 63 -11.17 -5.29 12.59
C LEU A 63 -11.10 -4.70 14.01
N SER A 64 -10.52 -3.50 14.15
CA SER A 64 -10.43 -2.79 15.43
C SER A 64 -11.70 -2.01 15.77
N ASN A 65 -12.57 -1.78 14.80
CA ASN A 65 -13.83 -1.04 14.96
C ASN A 65 -14.98 -1.85 14.31
N PRO A 66 -15.33 -3.00 14.89
CA PRO A 66 -16.40 -3.83 14.34
C PRO A 66 -17.71 -3.04 14.32
N ARG A 67 -18.44 -3.16 13.22
CA ARG A 67 -19.76 -2.57 13.07
C ARG A 67 -20.80 -3.63 13.37
N ASP A 68 -21.85 -3.24 14.07
CA ASP A 68 -23.02 -4.10 14.30
C ASP A 68 -23.91 -4.12 13.04
N THR A 69 -23.40 -4.75 11.99
CA THR A 69 -24.12 -4.93 10.74
C THR A 69 -23.73 -6.28 10.12
N ASP A 70 -24.69 -6.95 9.47
CA ASP A 70 -24.45 -8.16 8.70
C ASP A 70 -23.75 -7.90 7.35
N LEU A 71 -23.49 -6.64 7.00
CA LEU A 71 -22.90 -6.26 5.73
C LEU A 71 -21.37 -6.34 5.82
N GLN A 72 -20.79 -7.00 4.82
CA GLN A 72 -19.34 -7.02 4.65
C GLN A 72 -18.82 -5.61 4.38
N PRO A 73 -17.87 -5.07 5.17
CA PRO A 73 -17.27 -3.78 4.89
C PRO A 73 -16.44 -3.84 3.60
N VAL A 74 -16.43 -2.74 2.86
CA VAL A 74 -15.62 -2.57 1.65
C VAL A 74 -14.68 -1.38 1.85
N ALA A 75 -13.38 -1.61 1.70
CA ALA A 75 -12.38 -0.55 1.64
C ALA A 75 -12.32 -0.02 0.20
N ARG A 76 -12.89 1.16 -0.03
CA ARG A 76 -12.75 1.86 -1.30
C ARG A 76 -11.48 2.70 -1.25
N LEU A 77 -10.50 2.33 -2.04
CA LEU A 77 -9.21 3.00 -2.15
C LEU A 77 -9.18 3.88 -3.39
N VAL A 78 -8.33 4.90 -3.37
CA VAL A 78 -8.11 5.79 -4.51
C VAL A 78 -6.64 5.86 -4.84
N ALA A 79 -6.30 5.74 -6.13
CA ALA A 79 -4.94 5.83 -6.63
C ALA A 79 -4.88 6.77 -7.84
N ASP A 80 -3.77 7.45 -8.03
CA ASP A 80 -3.56 8.33 -9.18
C ASP A 80 -2.85 7.66 -10.36
N ASN A 81 -2.69 6.34 -10.28
CA ASN A 81 -2.13 5.51 -11.34
C ASN A 81 -3.18 4.54 -11.89
N SER A 82 -3.67 4.83 -13.08
CA SER A 82 -4.69 4.02 -13.75
C SER A 82 -4.26 2.57 -14.05
N ALA A 83 -2.96 2.30 -14.20
CA ALA A 83 -2.49 0.94 -14.39
C ALA A 83 -2.60 0.13 -13.09
N SER A 84 -2.23 0.72 -11.96
CA SER A 84 -2.34 0.09 -10.64
C SER A 84 -3.80 -0.15 -10.26
N GLU A 85 -4.67 0.83 -10.46
CA GLU A 85 -6.12 0.71 -10.29
C GLU A 85 -6.68 -0.44 -11.14
N SER A 86 -6.37 -0.47 -12.45
CA SER A 86 -6.82 -1.53 -13.35
C SER A 86 -6.32 -2.93 -12.91
N TRP A 87 -5.12 -3.04 -12.32
CA TRP A 87 -4.60 -4.30 -11.83
C TRP A 87 -5.35 -4.79 -10.58
N ILE A 88 -5.74 -3.87 -9.70
CA ILE A 88 -6.56 -4.18 -8.52
C ILE A 88 -7.95 -4.69 -8.96
N VAL A 89 -8.66 -3.89 -9.76
CA VAL A 89 -10.05 -4.17 -10.16
C VAL A 89 -10.15 -5.47 -10.98
N LYS A 90 -9.20 -5.70 -11.91
CA LYS A 90 -9.21 -6.88 -12.77
C LYS A 90 -8.52 -8.08 -12.13
N ALA A 91 -7.85 -7.93 -10.99
CA ALA A 91 -6.97 -8.93 -10.37
C ALA A 91 -6.00 -9.58 -11.38
N CYS A 92 -5.65 -8.85 -12.46
CA CYS A 92 -4.90 -9.39 -13.59
C CYS A 92 -3.92 -8.35 -14.14
N THR A 93 -2.71 -8.81 -14.45
CA THR A 93 -1.67 -8.02 -15.12
C THR A 93 -0.78 -8.90 -15.96
N ARG A 94 -0.24 -8.36 -17.05
CA ARG A 94 0.77 -9.04 -17.88
C ARG A 94 2.15 -9.05 -17.24
N SER A 95 2.42 -8.13 -16.31
CA SER A 95 3.69 -8.05 -15.59
C SER A 95 3.89 -9.26 -14.67
N ALA A 96 5.05 -9.92 -14.72
CA ALA A 96 5.40 -11.01 -13.81
C ALA A 96 5.41 -10.55 -12.34
N ILE A 97 5.96 -9.36 -12.08
CA ILE A 97 5.98 -8.73 -10.75
C ILE A 97 4.55 -8.38 -10.32
N GLY A 98 3.75 -7.79 -11.22
CA GLY A 98 2.35 -7.48 -10.94
C GLY A 98 1.55 -8.74 -10.60
N ARG A 99 1.76 -9.86 -11.29
CA ARG A 99 1.13 -11.15 -10.93
C ARG A 99 1.57 -11.67 -9.56
N ALA A 100 2.84 -11.44 -9.18
CA ALA A 100 3.32 -11.82 -7.84
C ALA A 100 2.62 -11.00 -6.74
N LEU A 101 2.47 -9.68 -6.94
CA LEU A 101 1.70 -8.82 -6.05
C LEU A 101 0.21 -9.18 -6.05
N GLY A 102 -0.36 -9.53 -7.20
CA GLY A 102 -1.75 -10.00 -7.31
C GLY A 102 -2.01 -11.25 -6.46
N ARG A 103 -1.06 -12.19 -6.38
CA ARG A 103 -1.16 -13.34 -5.46
C ARG A 103 -1.17 -12.91 -3.99
N VAL A 104 -0.38 -11.90 -3.62
CA VAL A 104 -0.40 -11.34 -2.25
C VAL A 104 -1.76 -10.69 -1.98
N GLN A 105 -2.28 -9.89 -2.91
CA GLN A 105 -3.61 -9.29 -2.80
C GLN A 105 -4.70 -10.36 -2.62
N CYS A 106 -4.75 -11.37 -3.50
CA CYS A 106 -5.74 -12.44 -3.42
C CYS A 106 -5.66 -13.20 -2.08
N ALA A 107 -4.45 -13.51 -1.62
CA ALA A 107 -4.26 -14.17 -0.32
C ALA A 107 -4.78 -13.33 0.84
N LEU A 108 -4.57 -12.02 0.80
CA LEU A 108 -5.11 -11.08 1.79
C LEU A 108 -6.65 -11.05 1.72
N MET A 109 -7.23 -10.97 0.53
CA MET A 109 -8.70 -10.89 0.35
C MET A 109 -9.42 -12.17 0.78
N ILE A 110 -8.88 -13.36 0.46
CA ILE A 110 -9.49 -14.65 0.82
C ILE A 110 -9.64 -14.80 2.33
N ASN A 111 -8.70 -14.25 3.09
CA ASN A 111 -8.64 -14.41 4.54
C ASN A 111 -9.13 -13.17 5.31
N ASN A 112 -9.77 -12.25 4.61
CA ASN A 112 -10.16 -10.97 5.15
C ASN A 112 -11.67 -10.74 4.97
N PRO A 113 -12.40 -10.39 6.04
CA PRO A 113 -13.82 -10.04 5.92
C PRO A 113 -14.06 -8.69 5.25
N VAL A 114 -13.02 -7.99 4.80
CA VAL A 114 -13.12 -6.67 4.17
C VAL A 114 -12.95 -6.82 2.65
N GLY A 115 -13.93 -6.34 1.89
CA GLY A 115 -13.81 -6.23 0.44
C GLY A 115 -12.85 -5.10 0.03
N LEU A 116 -12.33 -5.19 -1.19
CA LEU A 116 -11.45 -4.16 -1.77
C LEU A 116 -12.09 -3.65 -3.06
N ASP A 117 -12.23 -2.33 -3.15
CA ASP A 117 -12.57 -1.60 -4.36
C ASP A 117 -11.53 -0.50 -4.59
N CYS A 118 -11.30 -0.12 -5.85
CA CYS A 118 -10.28 0.87 -6.18
C CYS A 118 -10.76 1.78 -7.32
N ASP A 119 -10.62 3.08 -7.09
CA ASP A 119 -10.93 4.12 -8.06
C ASP A 119 -9.70 4.93 -8.44
N HIS A 120 -9.82 5.65 -9.54
CA HIS A 120 -8.81 6.60 -9.99
C HIS A 120 -9.08 8.01 -9.49
N VAL A 121 -8.03 8.71 -9.05
CA VAL A 121 -8.04 10.13 -8.73
C VAL A 121 -6.99 10.88 -9.56
N CYS A 122 -7.29 12.12 -9.95
CA CYS A 122 -6.28 12.94 -10.62
C CYS A 122 -5.10 13.23 -9.69
N SER A 123 -3.86 13.14 -10.20
CA SER A 123 -2.63 13.37 -9.40
C SER A 123 -2.61 14.73 -8.71
N LYS A 124 -3.23 15.77 -9.30
CA LYS A 124 -3.36 17.10 -8.67
C LYS A 124 -4.18 17.08 -7.36
N ASP A 125 -5.04 16.08 -7.17
CA ASP A 125 -5.90 15.93 -6.02
C ASP A 125 -5.32 14.94 -4.98
N ASN A 126 -4.26 14.18 -5.35
CA ASN A 126 -3.54 13.23 -4.48
C ASN A 126 -2.34 13.84 -3.75
N LYS A 127 -2.39 15.14 -3.41
CA LYS A 127 -1.24 15.90 -2.89
C LYS A 127 -0.67 15.37 -1.57
N VAL A 128 -1.50 14.84 -0.69
CA VAL A 128 -1.07 14.34 0.62
C VAL A 128 -0.27 13.05 0.47
N ALA A 129 -0.79 12.07 -0.28
CA ALA A 129 -0.09 10.80 -0.50
C ALA A 129 1.18 11.00 -1.36
N ASP A 130 1.11 11.83 -2.41
CA ASP A 130 2.28 12.20 -3.23
C ASP A 130 3.36 12.86 -2.38
N GLY A 131 2.98 13.80 -1.51
CA GLY A 131 3.91 14.41 -0.57
C GLY A 131 4.55 13.42 0.38
N LEU A 132 3.77 12.49 0.96
CA LEU A 132 4.29 11.43 1.81
C LEU A 132 5.27 10.51 1.06
N SER A 133 4.99 10.17 -0.20
CA SER A 133 5.85 9.29 -1.01
C SER A 133 7.20 9.91 -1.38
N ARG A 134 7.34 11.23 -1.30
CA ARG A 134 8.56 11.98 -1.62
C ARG A 134 9.50 12.19 -0.43
N ILE A 135 9.11 11.80 0.77
CA ILE A 135 9.94 11.96 1.97
C ILE A 135 11.03 10.89 1.95
N GLU A 136 12.29 11.33 1.91
CA GLU A 136 13.45 10.44 1.81
C GLU A 136 13.71 9.64 3.09
N HIS A 137 13.37 10.20 4.27
CA HIS A 137 13.65 9.57 5.55
C HIS A 137 12.39 9.44 6.42
N ALA A 138 12.13 8.23 6.91
CA ALA A 138 10.98 7.94 7.77
C ALA A 138 10.93 8.78 9.05
N SER A 139 12.09 9.26 9.55
CA SER A 139 12.18 10.20 10.66
C SER A 139 11.48 11.53 10.38
N ASN A 140 11.50 11.98 9.12
CA ASN A 140 10.91 13.25 8.70
C ASN A 140 9.41 13.14 8.40
N ALA A 141 8.89 11.92 8.21
CA ALA A 141 7.51 11.69 7.83
C ALA A 141 6.51 12.20 8.87
N ALA A 142 6.80 12.01 10.17
CA ALA A 142 5.92 12.48 11.24
C ALA A 142 5.87 14.01 11.31
N SER A 143 7.01 14.67 11.19
CA SER A 143 7.12 16.14 11.17
C SER A 143 6.40 16.71 9.94
N TYR A 144 6.63 16.13 8.77
CA TYR A 144 5.94 16.52 7.55
C TYR A 144 4.41 16.33 7.68
N PHE A 145 3.95 15.19 8.18
CA PHE A 145 2.52 14.96 8.37
C PHE A 145 1.90 15.95 9.38
N SER A 146 2.66 16.34 10.40
CA SER A 146 2.22 17.38 11.34
C SER A 146 2.03 18.75 10.65
N SER A 147 2.90 19.11 9.71
CA SER A 147 2.71 20.33 8.90
C SER A 147 1.51 20.22 7.95
N LEU A 148 1.23 19.02 7.41
CA LEU A 148 0.04 18.79 6.62
C LEU A 148 -1.26 18.95 7.42
N LYS A 149 -1.30 18.54 8.67
CA LYS A 149 -2.47 18.77 9.55
C LYS A 149 -2.81 20.24 9.75
N GLN A 150 -1.81 21.12 9.74
CA GLN A 150 -2.06 22.56 9.82
C GLN A 150 -2.69 23.10 8.53
N ARG A 151 -2.30 22.56 7.39
CA ARG A 151 -2.82 22.94 6.07
C ARG A 151 -4.15 22.29 5.71
N TYR A 152 -4.38 21.08 6.21
CA TYR A 152 -5.54 20.23 5.96
C TYR A 152 -6.12 19.78 7.31
N PRO A 153 -7.02 20.60 7.94
CA PRO A 153 -7.57 20.30 9.26
C PRO A 153 -8.28 18.95 9.36
N GLU A 154 -8.82 18.43 8.26
CA GLU A 154 -9.45 17.11 8.17
C GLU A 154 -8.51 15.94 8.52
N LEU A 155 -7.21 16.16 8.43
CA LEU A 155 -6.19 15.18 8.83
C LEU A 155 -5.92 15.16 10.35
N ALA A 156 -6.51 16.07 11.13
CA ALA A 156 -6.17 16.25 12.55
C ALA A 156 -6.29 14.96 13.37
N GLY A 157 -7.34 14.15 13.11
CA GLY A 157 -7.58 12.88 13.82
C GLY A 157 -6.74 11.70 13.31
N CYS A 158 -5.96 11.84 12.25
CA CYS A 158 -5.23 10.72 11.67
C CYS A 158 -4.05 10.30 12.55
N ARG A 159 -3.95 8.99 12.81
CA ARG A 159 -2.88 8.33 13.55
C ARG A 159 -1.95 7.58 12.61
N ARG A 160 -0.70 7.39 12.99
CA ARG A 160 0.26 6.68 12.16
C ARG A 160 0.01 5.17 12.23
N PHE A 161 -0.31 4.56 11.10
CA PHE A 161 -0.23 3.12 10.90
C PHE A 161 1.20 2.75 10.50
N ARG A 162 1.76 1.72 11.11
CA ARG A 162 3.08 1.17 10.76
C ARG A 162 2.89 -0.23 10.18
N PRO A 163 3.10 -0.41 8.87
CA PRO A 163 3.12 -1.73 8.28
C PRO A 163 4.15 -2.61 8.97
N SER A 164 3.80 -3.87 9.25
CA SER A 164 4.73 -4.79 9.89
C SER A 164 5.91 -5.12 8.96
N SER A 165 7.06 -5.46 9.56
CA SER A 165 8.22 -5.91 8.81
C SER A 165 7.92 -7.15 7.96
N LYS A 166 7.01 -8.01 8.43
CA LYS A 166 6.55 -9.20 7.70
C LYS A 166 5.78 -8.84 6.43
N LEU A 167 4.85 -7.86 6.49
CA LEU A 167 4.15 -7.36 5.30
C LEU A 167 5.14 -6.80 4.28
N ILE A 168 6.05 -5.95 4.73
CA ILE A 168 7.06 -5.35 3.85
C ILE A 168 7.96 -6.42 3.24
N SER A 169 8.37 -7.44 4.00
CA SER A 169 9.17 -8.57 3.50
C SER A 169 8.41 -9.36 2.43
N ILE A 170 7.12 -9.65 2.61
CA ILE A 170 6.29 -10.35 1.62
C ILE A 170 6.15 -9.54 0.33
N ILE A 171 5.87 -8.25 0.44
CA ILE A 171 5.78 -7.35 -0.72
C ILE A 171 7.12 -7.27 -1.44
N THR A 172 8.22 -7.13 -0.70
CA THR A 172 9.57 -7.08 -1.25
C THR A 172 9.91 -8.37 -1.99
N ALA A 173 9.64 -9.54 -1.40
CA ALA A 173 9.85 -10.83 -2.03
C ALA A 173 9.03 -10.98 -3.32
N ALA A 174 7.77 -10.50 -3.33
CA ALA A 174 6.92 -10.50 -4.53
C ALA A 174 7.50 -9.60 -5.63
N ILE A 175 7.94 -8.39 -5.29
CA ILE A 175 8.55 -7.43 -6.23
C ILE A 175 9.88 -7.96 -6.78
N CYS A 176 10.71 -8.56 -5.92
CA CYS A 176 11.99 -9.11 -6.30
C CYS A 176 11.90 -10.50 -6.95
N GLN A 177 10.67 -11.03 -7.11
CA GLN A 177 10.39 -12.37 -7.67
C GLN A 177 11.13 -13.50 -6.92
N GLN A 178 11.37 -13.31 -5.64
CA GLN A 178 11.89 -14.34 -4.76
C GLN A 178 10.81 -15.41 -4.53
N LYS A 179 11.24 -16.64 -4.21
CA LYS A 179 10.31 -17.72 -3.92
C LYS A 179 9.47 -17.34 -2.68
N LEU A 180 8.22 -16.99 -2.90
CA LEU A 180 7.29 -16.74 -1.80
C LEU A 180 7.02 -18.08 -1.10
N VAL A 181 7.36 -18.18 0.17
CA VAL A 181 6.83 -19.24 1.03
C VAL A 181 5.33 -19.03 1.11
N ASP A 182 4.55 -20.04 0.75
CA ASP A 182 3.11 -20.02 0.51
C ASP A 182 2.36 -18.97 1.38
N PRO A 183 1.86 -17.89 0.76
CA PRO A 183 1.20 -16.83 1.50
C PRO A 183 -0.16 -17.27 2.06
N VAL A 184 -0.77 -18.33 1.52
CA VAL A 184 -2.11 -18.79 1.90
C VAL A 184 -2.07 -19.55 3.22
N ALA A 185 -1.06 -20.41 3.45
CA ALA A 185 -0.98 -21.26 4.64
C ALA A 185 -0.73 -20.46 5.96
N LYS A 186 -0.30 -19.19 5.85
CA LYS A 186 0.01 -18.34 7.02
C LYS A 186 -0.91 -17.13 7.17
N SER A 187 -1.96 -17.04 6.38
CA SER A 187 -2.73 -15.81 6.20
C SER A 187 -3.58 -15.39 7.40
N GLN A 188 -4.12 -16.30 8.18
CA GLN A 188 -4.88 -15.92 9.40
C GLN A 188 -3.97 -15.28 10.46
N GLN A 189 -2.75 -15.78 10.59
CA GLN A 189 -1.73 -15.20 11.47
C GLN A 189 -1.11 -13.93 10.88
N LEU A 190 -1.20 -13.77 9.54
CA LEU A 190 -0.72 -12.60 8.82
C LEU A 190 -1.53 -11.35 9.19
N LEU A 191 -2.84 -11.40 9.29
CA LEU A 191 -3.68 -10.22 9.53
C LEU A 191 -3.46 -9.61 10.93
N SER A 192 -3.27 -10.44 11.95
CA SER A 192 -2.97 -9.96 13.31
C SER A 192 -1.58 -9.31 13.43
N ASP A 193 -0.63 -9.73 12.58
CA ASP A 193 0.77 -9.31 12.62
C ASP A 193 1.13 -8.25 11.55
N LEU A 194 0.25 -7.96 10.59
CA LEU A 194 0.57 -7.19 9.38
C LEU A 194 0.74 -5.68 9.59
N GLY A 195 0.27 -5.16 10.68
CA GLY A 195 0.43 -3.75 11.01
C GLY A 195 -0.05 -3.44 12.43
N ARG A 196 0.43 -2.35 12.97
CA ARG A 196 -0.01 -1.81 14.26
C ARG A 196 -0.30 -0.33 14.12
N THR A 197 -1.44 0.10 14.64
CA THR A 197 -1.70 1.54 14.84
C THR A 197 -1.01 1.96 16.12
N ILE A 198 -0.18 2.99 16.05
CA ILE A 198 0.41 3.58 17.26
C ILE A 198 -0.53 4.67 17.76
N LEU A 199 -0.94 4.51 19.00
CA LEU A 199 -1.72 5.47 19.77
C LEU A 199 -0.92 6.76 20.00
#